data_cbefbd246fca0782d5932310b5911d18
#
_entry.id   cbefbd246fca0782d5932310b5911d18
#
_cell.length_a   1.000
_cell.length_b   1.000
_cell.length_c   1.000
_cell.angle_alpha   90.00
_cell.angle_beta   90.00
_cell.angle_gamma   90.00
#
_symmetry.space_group_name_H-M   'P 1'
#
loop_
_entity.id
_entity.type
_entity.pdbx_description
1 polymer ?
#
loop_
_entity_poly.entity_id
_entity_poly.type
_entity_poly.pdbx_seq_one_letter_code
_entity_poly.pdbx_strand_id
1 'polypeptide(L)'
;MYTHQSENFTEKCNSGQQELLSIGHKVSGLSVAIDQNKLAAVLLRPVPKNIKEIQSFHGFASYYQNHIRNFDRITSSLYKLCSKDVVFEITKERRDAYERSKHELTNSSVLILPDFELPFKLYIYAACSQSLGADLHQRQIVDGEPQEGVIC
;
A
#
# COMPACT_ATOMS: atom_id res chain seq x y z
N MET A 1 12.55 -36.80 -24.92
CA MET A 1 11.15 -36.74 -24.43
C MET A 1 11.23 -36.45 -22.94
N TYR A 2 11.24 -35.15 -22.55
CA TYR A 2 11.32 -34.75 -21.15
C TYR A 2 9.90 -34.63 -20.62
N THR A 3 9.50 -35.58 -19.79
CA THR A 3 8.26 -35.48 -19.01
C THR A 3 8.52 -34.56 -17.83
N HIS A 4 8.08 -33.31 -17.92
CA HIS A 4 7.96 -32.42 -16.77
C HIS A 4 6.83 -32.95 -15.89
N GLN A 5 7.18 -33.71 -14.86
CA GLN A 5 6.29 -33.95 -13.73
C GLN A 5 6.26 -32.68 -12.89
N SER A 6 5.19 -31.91 -13.03
CA SER A 6 4.88 -30.84 -12.09
C SER A 6 4.45 -31.49 -10.77
N GLU A 7 5.33 -31.58 -9.81
CA GLU A 7 4.97 -31.96 -8.44
C GLU A 7 4.10 -30.84 -7.86
N ASN A 8 2.82 -31.08 -7.77
CA ASN A 8 1.90 -30.21 -7.06
C ASN A 8 2.16 -30.34 -5.56
N PHE A 9 2.86 -29.37 -4.97
CA PHE A 9 3.07 -29.30 -3.53
C PHE A 9 1.75 -28.89 -2.85
N THR A 10 0.89 -29.85 -2.56
CA THR A 10 -0.40 -29.65 -1.87
C THR A 10 -0.24 -29.03 -0.48
N GLU A 11 0.92 -29.18 0.16
CA GLU A 11 1.24 -28.56 1.45
C GLU A 11 1.24 -27.02 1.44
N LYS A 12 1.39 -26.42 0.27
CA LYS A 12 1.35 -24.94 0.08
C LYS A 12 0.03 -24.44 -0.48
N CYS A 13 -0.93 -25.33 -0.74
CA CYS A 13 -2.22 -24.98 -1.29
C CYS A 13 -3.25 -24.78 -0.18
N ASN A 14 -3.76 -23.57 -0.06
CA ASN A 14 -4.88 -23.23 0.82
C ASN A 14 -6.13 -23.06 -0.04
N SER A 15 -6.95 -24.12 -0.17
CA SER A 15 -8.20 -24.10 -0.94
C SER A 15 -9.39 -23.93 -0.01
N GLY A 16 -10.44 -23.22 -0.46
CA GLY A 16 -11.70 -23.09 0.26
C GLY A 16 -11.65 -22.23 1.53
N GLN A 17 -10.60 -21.41 1.70
CA GLN A 17 -10.49 -20.48 2.81
C GLN A 17 -11.33 -19.23 2.54
N GLN A 18 -12.00 -18.69 3.56
CA GLN A 18 -12.72 -17.42 3.48
C GLN A 18 -11.75 -16.23 3.42
N GLU A 19 -10.57 -16.37 4.00
CA GLU A 19 -9.50 -15.39 4.03
C GLU A 19 -8.16 -16.07 3.79
N LEU A 20 -7.28 -15.42 3.02
CA LEU A 20 -5.95 -15.91 2.70
C LEU A 20 -4.91 -14.81 2.89
N LEU A 21 -3.79 -15.15 3.53
CA LEU A 21 -2.59 -14.30 3.52
C LEU A 21 -1.77 -14.63 2.27
N SER A 22 -1.65 -13.67 1.37
CA SER A 22 -0.88 -13.82 0.14
C SER A 22 -0.02 -12.58 -0.10
N ILE A 23 1.29 -12.80 -0.25
CA ILE A 23 2.28 -11.76 -0.61
C ILE A 23 2.14 -10.48 0.25
N GLY A 24 1.90 -10.64 1.57
CA GLY A 24 1.78 -9.50 2.49
C GLY A 24 0.42 -8.80 2.48
N HIS A 25 -0.57 -9.37 1.82
CA HIS A 25 -1.97 -8.92 1.87
C HIS A 25 -2.84 -10.00 2.50
N LYS A 26 -3.86 -9.55 3.22
CA LYS A 26 -4.98 -10.37 3.67
C LYS A 26 -6.10 -10.20 2.65
N VAL A 27 -6.35 -11.25 1.88
CA VAL A 27 -7.36 -11.26 0.82
C VAL A 27 -8.59 -11.97 1.33
N SER A 28 -9.76 -11.36 1.20
CA SER A 28 -11.07 -11.95 1.43
C SER A 28 -11.90 -11.93 0.14
N GLY A 29 -13.12 -12.48 0.18
CA GLY A 29 -14.03 -12.43 -0.98
C GLY A 29 -14.45 -11.02 -1.41
N LEU A 30 -14.32 -10.02 -0.52
CA LEU A 30 -14.81 -8.66 -0.75
C LEU A 30 -13.71 -7.59 -0.65
N SER A 31 -12.55 -7.91 -0.06
CA SER A 31 -11.57 -6.90 0.27
C SER A 31 -10.13 -7.41 0.27
N VAL A 32 -9.21 -6.47 0.09
CA VAL A 32 -7.77 -6.68 0.21
C VAL A 32 -7.22 -5.71 1.25
N ALA A 33 -6.68 -6.23 2.33
CA ALA A 33 -6.07 -5.46 3.42
C ALA A 33 -4.57 -5.75 3.52
N ILE A 34 -3.83 -4.87 4.17
CA ILE A 34 -2.41 -5.11 4.47
C ILE A 34 -2.29 -6.12 5.62
N ASP A 35 -1.31 -7.04 5.51
CA ASP A 35 -0.99 -7.97 6.59
C ASP A 35 -0.53 -7.20 7.85
N GLN A 36 -1.23 -7.42 8.97
CA GLN A 36 -0.97 -6.76 10.24
C GLN A 36 0.46 -6.99 10.77
N ASN A 37 1.04 -8.16 10.49
CA ASN A 37 2.42 -8.45 10.88
C ASN A 37 3.42 -7.55 10.12
N LYS A 38 3.12 -7.25 8.85
CA LYS A 38 3.92 -6.32 8.05
C LYS A 38 3.80 -4.89 8.54
N LEU A 39 2.59 -4.46 8.91
CA LEU A 39 2.35 -3.14 9.51
C LEU A 39 3.08 -2.98 10.85
N ALA A 40 2.98 -3.96 11.74
CA ALA A 40 3.69 -3.95 13.02
C ALA A 40 5.20 -3.82 12.83
N ALA A 41 5.79 -4.55 11.88
CA ALA A 41 7.21 -4.46 11.57
C ALA A 41 7.63 -3.07 11.09
N VAL A 42 6.77 -2.35 10.37
CA VAL A 42 7.05 -0.98 9.91
C VAL A 42 6.93 0.03 11.03
N LEU A 43 5.93 -0.11 11.90
CA LEU A 43 5.76 0.78 13.06
C LEU A 43 6.98 0.79 13.97
N LEU A 44 7.60 -0.38 14.15
CA LEU A 44 8.80 -0.54 14.99
C LEU A 44 10.07 -0.02 14.32
N ARG A 45 10.06 0.33 13.03
CA ARG A 45 11.25 0.85 12.35
C ARG A 45 11.64 2.23 12.90
N PRO A 46 12.90 2.42 13.30
CA PRO A 46 13.39 3.73 13.71
C PRO A 46 13.48 4.70 12.52
N VAL A 47 13.67 5.97 12.82
CA VAL A 47 13.93 7.00 11.80
C VAL A 47 15.17 6.62 10.98
N PRO A 48 15.12 6.68 9.64
CA PRO A 48 16.22 6.31 8.77
C PRO A 48 17.49 7.12 9.04
N LYS A 49 18.64 6.47 9.05
CA LYS A 49 19.95 7.08 9.28
C LYS A 49 20.79 7.22 8.01
N ASN A 50 20.36 6.63 6.93
CA ASN A 50 21.07 6.66 5.64
C ASN A 50 20.10 6.50 4.48
N ILE A 51 20.59 6.75 3.25
CA ILE A 51 19.81 6.67 2.02
C ILE A 51 19.25 5.25 1.78
N LYS A 52 20.01 4.21 2.10
CA LYS A 52 19.57 2.82 1.90
C LYS A 52 18.35 2.47 2.74
N GLU A 53 18.29 3.00 3.97
CA GLU A 53 17.13 2.79 4.84
C GLU A 53 15.90 3.53 4.32
N ILE A 54 16.07 4.73 3.75
CA ILE A 54 14.97 5.45 3.06
C ILE A 54 14.51 4.67 1.85
N GLN A 55 15.41 4.18 1.01
CA GLN A 55 15.07 3.38 -0.16
C GLN A 55 14.33 2.09 0.23
N SER A 56 14.79 1.42 1.30
CA SER A 56 14.12 0.23 1.83
C SER A 56 12.70 0.54 2.34
N PHE A 57 12.54 1.65 3.06
CA PHE A 57 11.21 2.10 3.51
C PHE A 57 10.32 2.47 2.33
N HIS A 58 10.85 3.24 1.38
CA HIS A 58 10.10 3.65 0.19
C HIS A 58 9.67 2.44 -0.65
N GLY A 59 10.56 1.47 -0.88
CA GLY A 59 10.21 0.24 -1.60
C GLY A 59 9.09 -0.54 -0.91
N PHE A 60 9.11 -0.60 0.43
CA PHE A 60 8.01 -1.19 1.19
C PHE A 60 6.72 -0.37 1.06
N ALA A 61 6.80 0.94 1.30
CA ALA A 61 5.64 1.81 1.29
C ALA A 61 4.99 1.92 -0.10
N SER A 62 5.80 1.93 -1.17
CA SER A 62 5.31 1.92 -2.57
C SER A 62 4.55 0.65 -2.92
N TYR A 63 4.88 -0.48 -2.30
CA TYR A 63 4.12 -1.71 -2.49
C TYR A 63 2.66 -1.58 -2.00
N TYR A 64 2.45 -0.74 -0.98
CA TYR A 64 1.14 -0.48 -0.39
C TYR A 64 0.59 0.92 -0.73
N GLN A 65 1.14 1.60 -1.75
CA GLN A 65 0.75 2.97 -2.10
C GLN A 65 -0.74 3.13 -2.37
N ASN A 66 -1.39 2.13 -2.97
CA ASN A 66 -2.82 2.14 -3.26
C ASN A 66 -3.70 2.19 -2.01
N HIS A 67 -3.16 1.76 -0.86
CA HIS A 67 -3.84 1.84 0.43
C HIS A 67 -3.68 3.20 1.12
N ILE A 68 -2.79 4.08 0.61
CA ILE A 68 -2.42 5.34 1.26
C ILE A 68 -2.86 6.51 0.41
N ARG A 69 -3.81 7.29 0.93
CA ARG A 69 -4.24 8.52 0.26
C ARG A 69 -3.09 9.53 0.16
N ASN A 70 -2.90 10.14 -1.01
CA ASN A 70 -1.85 11.14 -1.26
C ASN A 70 -0.42 10.65 -0.95
N PHE A 71 -0.12 9.39 -1.21
CA PHE A 71 1.17 8.77 -0.94
C PHE A 71 2.35 9.59 -1.46
N ASP A 72 2.32 9.99 -2.75
CA ASP A 72 3.40 10.75 -3.38
C ASP A 72 3.67 12.10 -2.70
N ARG A 73 2.61 12.79 -2.28
CA ARG A 73 2.75 14.06 -1.56
C ARG A 73 3.41 13.88 -0.20
N ILE A 74 3.08 12.81 0.50
CA ILE A 74 3.62 12.51 1.84
C ILE A 74 5.09 12.10 1.72
N THR A 75 5.44 11.28 0.74
CA THR A 75 6.78 10.70 0.60
C THR A 75 7.74 11.53 -0.25
N SER A 76 7.26 12.55 -0.97
CA SER A 76 8.08 13.36 -1.90
C SER A 76 9.32 13.97 -1.27
N SER A 77 9.23 14.49 -0.04
CA SER A 77 10.35 15.09 0.69
C SER A 77 11.41 14.07 1.08
N LEU A 78 11.00 12.83 1.38
CA LEU A 78 11.89 11.71 1.65
C LEU A 78 12.55 11.20 0.39
N TYR A 79 11.79 11.11 -0.70
CA TYR A 79 12.31 10.63 -1.98
C TYR A 79 13.39 11.55 -2.56
N LYS A 80 13.29 12.86 -2.35
CA LYS A 80 14.31 13.82 -2.74
C LYS A 80 15.69 13.53 -2.12
N LEU A 81 15.74 12.90 -0.93
CA LEU A 81 16.99 12.46 -0.32
C LEU A 81 17.70 11.31 -1.07
N CYS A 82 16.99 10.61 -1.93
CA CYS A 82 17.56 9.54 -2.75
C CYS A 82 18.23 10.06 -4.03
N SER A 83 18.13 11.37 -4.32
CA SER A 83 18.79 11.99 -5.46
C SER A 83 20.30 12.11 -5.26
N LYS A 84 21.09 11.96 -6.34
CA LYS A 84 22.56 11.88 -6.28
C LYS A 84 23.23 13.15 -5.73
N ASP A 85 22.59 14.31 -5.91
CA ASP A 85 23.19 15.62 -5.61
C ASP A 85 22.70 16.21 -4.27
N VAL A 86 22.00 15.42 -3.46
CA VAL A 86 21.44 15.87 -2.19
C VAL A 86 22.24 15.28 -1.03
N VAL A 87 22.76 16.15 -0.17
CA VAL A 87 23.39 15.73 1.10
C VAL A 87 22.32 15.10 1.99
N PHE A 88 22.64 13.90 2.50
CA PHE A 88 21.74 13.21 3.39
C PHE A 88 21.63 13.94 4.72
N GLU A 89 20.48 14.54 4.98
CA GLU A 89 20.16 15.19 6.25
C GLU A 89 18.70 14.93 6.61
N ILE A 90 18.45 14.40 7.79
CA ILE A 90 17.10 14.22 8.32
C ILE A 90 16.68 15.47 9.08
N THR A 91 16.12 16.44 8.35
CA THR A 91 15.46 17.61 8.93
C THR A 91 14.21 17.23 9.71
N LYS A 92 13.71 18.14 10.55
CA LYS A 92 12.44 17.95 11.28
C LYS A 92 11.29 17.64 10.31
N GLU A 93 11.17 18.39 9.22
CA GLU A 93 10.15 18.20 8.20
C GLU A 93 10.18 16.78 7.60
N ARG A 94 11.37 16.27 7.28
CA ARG A 94 11.58 14.93 6.73
C ARG A 94 11.25 13.83 7.74
N ARG A 95 11.57 14.07 9.00
CA ARG A 95 11.20 13.17 10.10
C ARG A 95 9.69 13.12 10.26
N ASP A 96 9.02 14.28 10.26
CA ASP A 96 7.57 14.37 10.36
C ASP A 96 6.88 13.70 9.16
N ALA A 97 7.43 13.85 7.95
CA ALA A 97 6.95 13.15 6.76
C ALA A 97 7.09 11.62 6.89
N TYR A 98 8.20 11.14 7.45
CA TYR A 98 8.42 9.71 7.70
C TYR A 98 7.41 9.15 8.72
N GLU A 99 7.23 9.81 9.85
CA GLU A 99 6.26 9.36 10.87
C GLU A 99 4.83 9.45 10.35
N ARG A 100 4.49 10.48 9.57
CA ARG A 100 3.20 10.59 8.90
C ARG A 100 2.97 9.45 7.92
N SER A 101 3.97 9.09 7.12
CA SER A 101 3.88 7.94 6.20
C SER A 101 3.63 6.63 6.95
N LYS A 102 4.27 6.41 8.10
CA LYS A 102 4.01 5.24 8.96
C LYS A 102 2.59 5.24 9.51
N HIS A 103 2.13 6.40 9.97
CA HIS A 103 0.77 6.55 10.50
C HIS A 103 -0.29 6.27 9.42
N GLU A 104 -0.11 6.82 8.21
CA GLU A 104 -1.03 6.58 7.10
C GLU A 104 -1.05 5.09 6.67
N LEU A 105 0.10 4.43 6.67
CA LEU A 105 0.18 2.98 6.44
C LEU A 105 -0.63 2.18 7.46
N THR A 106 -0.60 2.60 8.72
CA THR A 106 -1.32 1.91 9.80
C THR A 106 -2.83 2.13 9.75
N ASN A 107 -3.23 3.33 9.32
CA ASN A 107 -4.63 3.72 9.14
C ASN A 107 -5.09 3.53 7.68
N SER A 108 -4.34 2.74 6.92
CA SER A 108 -4.60 2.54 5.50
C SER A 108 -6.00 1.97 5.26
N SER A 109 -6.63 2.50 4.23
CA SER A 109 -7.93 2.03 3.78
C SER A 109 -7.83 0.59 3.30
N VAL A 110 -8.82 -0.22 3.63
CA VAL A 110 -9.01 -1.53 3.02
C VAL A 110 -9.38 -1.28 1.55
N LEU A 111 -8.67 -1.93 0.63
CA LEU A 111 -9.07 -1.93 -0.77
C LEU A 111 -10.27 -2.87 -0.93
N ILE A 112 -11.25 -2.42 -1.67
CA ILE A 112 -12.43 -3.24 -1.99
C ILE A 112 -12.31 -3.81 -3.40
N LEU A 113 -12.81 -5.02 -3.58
CA LEU A 113 -12.93 -5.60 -4.91
C LEU A 113 -14.09 -4.94 -5.65
N PRO A 114 -13.95 -4.66 -6.97
CA PRO A 114 -14.99 -3.99 -7.72
C PRO A 114 -16.25 -4.87 -7.85
N ASP A 115 -17.41 -4.27 -7.59
CA ASP A 115 -18.70 -4.83 -7.96
C ASP A 115 -19.19 -4.06 -9.19
N PHE A 116 -19.22 -4.71 -10.35
CA PHE A 116 -19.58 -4.06 -11.62
C PHE A 116 -21.06 -3.70 -11.75
N GLU A 117 -21.90 -4.15 -10.82
CA GLU A 117 -23.31 -3.78 -10.75
C GLU A 117 -23.54 -2.45 -10.00
N LEU A 118 -22.52 -1.98 -9.27
CA LEU A 118 -22.60 -0.75 -8.49
C LEU A 118 -21.89 0.42 -9.20
N PRO A 119 -22.34 1.66 -8.98
CA PRO A 119 -21.71 2.84 -9.58
C PRO A 119 -20.31 3.08 -9.03
N PHE A 120 -19.41 3.47 -9.93
CA PHE A 120 -18.05 3.91 -9.59
C PHE A 120 -18.00 5.42 -9.39
N LYS A 121 -17.11 5.88 -8.50
CA LYS A 121 -16.76 7.29 -8.32
C LYS A 121 -15.30 7.51 -8.68
N LEU A 122 -15.05 8.40 -9.61
CA LEU A 122 -13.71 8.81 -10.00
C LEU A 122 -13.36 10.13 -9.31
N TYR A 123 -12.34 10.10 -8.47
CA TYR A 123 -11.75 11.31 -7.89
C TYR A 123 -10.52 11.71 -8.70
N ILE A 124 -10.53 12.91 -9.27
CA ILE A 124 -9.43 13.42 -10.05
C ILE A 124 -8.71 14.50 -9.25
N TYR A 125 -7.40 14.35 -9.10
CA TYR A 125 -6.55 15.30 -8.40
C TYR A 125 -5.64 15.99 -9.40
N ALA A 126 -5.81 17.30 -9.57
CA ALA A 126 -4.89 18.12 -10.35
C ALA A 126 -3.82 18.69 -9.40
N ALA A 127 -2.58 18.23 -9.52
CA ALA A 127 -1.45 18.91 -8.90
C ALA A 127 -0.97 20.01 -9.86
N CYS A 128 -0.88 21.24 -9.36
CA CYS A 128 -0.47 22.40 -10.14
C CYS A 128 0.68 22.06 -11.10
N SER A 129 0.41 22.16 -12.37
CA SER A 129 1.29 22.22 -13.55
C SER A 129 1.95 20.93 -14.09
N GLN A 130 2.04 19.81 -13.39
CA GLN A 130 2.86 18.68 -13.91
C GLN A 130 2.33 17.26 -13.70
N SER A 131 1.30 17.03 -12.92
CA SER A 131 0.76 15.68 -12.73
C SER A 131 -0.75 15.67 -12.48
N LEU A 132 -1.41 14.67 -13.05
CA LEU A 132 -2.79 14.31 -12.78
C LEU A 132 -2.77 12.96 -12.06
N GLY A 133 -3.47 12.88 -10.94
CA GLY A 133 -3.76 11.63 -10.25
C GLY A 133 -5.26 11.37 -10.29
N ALA A 134 -5.66 10.12 -10.30
CA ALA A 134 -7.04 9.73 -10.18
C ALA A 134 -7.17 8.47 -9.33
N ASP A 135 -8.16 8.47 -8.44
CA ASP A 135 -8.52 7.32 -7.63
C ASP A 135 -9.94 6.86 -8.00
N LEU A 136 -10.10 5.59 -8.25
CA LEU A 136 -11.41 4.99 -8.48
C LEU A 136 -11.93 4.44 -7.15
N HIS A 137 -13.12 4.88 -6.77
CA HIS A 137 -13.78 4.48 -5.54
C HIS A 137 -15.12 3.82 -5.84
N GLN A 138 -15.57 3.01 -4.90
CA GLN A 138 -16.91 2.46 -4.90
C GLN A 138 -17.46 2.43 -3.49
N ARG A 139 -18.76 2.67 -3.35
CA ARG A 139 -19.47 2.51 -2.09
C ARG A 139 -20.11 1.13 -2.09
N GLN A 140 -19.71 0.29 -1.17
CA GLN A 140 -20.26 -1.05 -0.98
C GLN A 140 -20.73 -1.23 0.47
N ILE A 141 -21.57 -2.23 0.71
CA ILE A 141 -21.93 -2.65 2.06
C ILE A 141 -21.00 -3.79 2.45
N VAL A 142 -20.09 -3.51 3.40
CA VAL A 142 -19.17 -4.51 3.94
C VAL A 142 -19.55 -4.74 5.41
N ASP A 143 -19.83 -5.98 5.77
CA ASP A 143 -20.28 -6.36 7.13
C ASP A 143 -21.53 -5.61 7.61
N GLY A 144 -22.43 -5.24 6.69
CA GLY A 144 -23.67 -4.52 6.98
C GLY A 144 -23.52 -3.00 7.08
N GLU A 145 -22.32 -2.45 7.00
CA GLU A 145 -22.06 -1.02 7.05
C GLU A 145 -21.64 -0.49 5.67
N PRO A 146 -22.11 0.73 5.29
CA PRO A 146 -21.71 1.34 4.03
C PRO A 146 -20.25 1.83 4.13
N GLN A 147 -19.38 1.21 3.36
CA GLN A 147 -17.99 1.60 3.25
C GLN A 147 -17.71 2.16 1.84
N GLU A 148 -16.95 3.25 1.77
CA GLU A 148 -16.41 3.77 0.54
C GLU A 148 -14.90 3.51 0.53
N GLY A 149 -14.46 2.66 -0.38
CA GLY A 149 -13.06 2.27 -0.49
C GLY A 149 -12.52 2.49 -1.89
N VAL A 150 -11.20 2.51 -1.98
CA VAL A 150 -10.46 2.54 -3.25
C VAL A 150 -10.58 1.17 -3.90
N ILE A 151 -10.84 1.15 -5.21
CA ILE A 151 -10.90 -0.09 -5.98
C ILE A 151 -9.47 -0.59 -6.26
N CYS A 152 -9.28 -1.88 -6.08
CA CYS A 152 -8.03 -2.58 -6.35
C CYS A 152 -7.86 -2.87 -7.84
#